data_d0f1110671942626691658d18a91c6f6
#
_entry.id   d0f1110671942626691658d18a91c6f6
#
_cell.length_a   1.000
_cell.length_b   1.000
_cell.length_c   1.000
_cell.angle_alpha   90.00
_cell.angle_beta   90.00
_cell.angle_gamma   90.00
#
_symmetry.space_group_name_H-M   'P 1'
#
loop_
_entity.id
_entity.type
_entity.pdbx_description
1 polymer ?
#
loop_
_entity_poly.entity_id
_entity_poly.type
_entity_poly.pdbx_seq_one_letter_code
_entity_poly.pdbx_strand_id
1 'polypeptide(L)'
;MKKLLLACAALLGSVSLAVSAHAGGTIVVGASPTPHAEILAEAAKLLKPQGYTLKIVEYSDYVQPNVALDSKELDANYFQHKPYLDDFNAQKGTKLVSLGPVHYEPFGIYAGKAKSLKDLKKGSLVAVPNDATNEGRALLLMEATGLIKLKENAGLAATVRDIAENPLGLKIEEIEAAQLVRSLPDVDVAIINGNYAILGGLKVADALAVESADSLAASTYANILAIRAGDEKRPDLQALYSALVSSEAAAFMKQKYAGAVLPSVAK
;
A
#
# COMPACT_ATOMS: atom_id res chain seq x y z
N MET A 1 42.33 27.32 74.12
CA MET A 1 42.34 26.18 73.22
C MET A 1 40.91 26.03 72.64
N LYS A 2 40.69 26.55 71.44
CA LYS A 2 39.37 26.58 70.76
C LYS A 2 39.34 25.41 69.77
N LYS A 3 38.41 24.51 69.94
CA LYS A 3 38.15 23.40 69.01
C LYS A 3 37.30 23.91 67.85
N LEU A 4 37.83 23.79 66.64
CA LEU A 4 37.16 24.12 65.37
C LEU A 4 36.43 22.84 64.92
N LEU A 5 35.09 22.86 64.83
CA LEU A 5 34.28 21.81 64.25
C LEU A 5 34.05 22.14 62.76
N LEU A 6 34.60 21.32 61.86
CA LEU A 6 34.29 21.34 60.44
C LEU A 6 33.00 20.55 60.20
N ALA A 7 31.99 21.24 59.70
CA ALA A 7 30.75 20.60 59.21
C ALA A 7 30.87 20.43 57.68
N CYS A 8 31.05 19.19 57.23
CA CYS A 8 30.93 18.83 55.80
C CYS A 8 29.45 18.67 55.43
N ALA A 9 28.91 19.64 54.71
CA ALA A 9 27.58 19.52 54.08
C ALA A 9 27.76 18.79 52.74
N ALA A 10 27.28 17.56 52.70
CA ALA A 10 27.15 16.76 51.45
C ALA A 10 25.94 17.25 50.67
N LEU A 11 26.18 17.98 49.58
CA LEU A 11 25.12 18.26 48.58
C LEU A 11 24.86 17.00 47.75
N LEU A 12 23.80 16.27 48.05
CA LEU A 12 23.20 15.27 47.19
C LEU A 12 22.45 15.98 46.05
N GLY A 13 23.11 16.15 44.90
CA GLY A 13 22.47 16.62 43.68
C GLY A 13 21.55 15.56 43.12
N SER A 14 20.25 15.74 43.31
CA SER A 14 19.24 14.93 42.64
C SER A 14 19.22 15.25 41.14
N VAL A 15 19.82 14.39 40.31
CA VAL A 15 19.66 14.44 38.86
C VAL A 15 18.24 13.95 38.56
N SER A 16 17.30 14.87 38.46
CA SER A 16 15.98 14.59 37.91
C SER A 16 16.17 14.33 36.40
N LEU A 17 16.18 13.07 35.99
CA LEU A 17 15.94 12.69 34.62
C LEU A 17 14.52 13.13 34.25
N ALA A 18 14.39 14.30 33.64
CA ALA A 18 13.17 14.73 32.99
C ALA A 18 12.91 13.74 31.83
N VAL A 19 12.12 12.72 32.09
CA VAL A 19 11.46 11.95 31.03
C VAL A 19 10.56 12.97 30.34
N SER A 20 10.97 13.46 29.17
CA SER A 20 10.11 14.23 28.28
C SER A 20 8.94 13.32 27.92
N ALA A 21 7.83 13.44 28.65
CA ALA A 21 6.57 12.87 28.22
C ALA A 21 6.25 13.53 26.87
N HIS A 22 6.45 12.82 25.79
CA HIS A 22 5.92 13.23 24.50
C HIS A 22 4.40 13.29 24.71
N ALA A 23 3.86 14.49 24.65
CA ALA A 23 2.42 14.67 24.67
C ALA A 23 1.90 13.91 23.42
N GLY A 24 1.29 12.77 23.67
CA GLY A 24 0.65 11.99 22.64
C GLY A 24 -0.39 12.83 21.92
N GLY A 25 -0.66 12.53 20.67
CA GLY A 25 -1.59 13.26 19.81
C GLY A 25 -2.47 12.31 19.02
N THR A 26 -3.44 12.87 18.31
CA THR A 26 -4.23 12.11 17.34
C THR A 26 -3.55 12.18 15.98
N ILE A 27 -3.32 11.02 15.35
CA ILE A 27 -2.82 10.88 13.99
C ILE A 27 -4.02 10.48 13.12
N VAL A 28 -4.35 11.29 12.12
CA VAL A 28 -5.46 11.02 11.19
C VAL A 28 -4.90 10.38 9.92
N VAL A 29 -5.30 9.13 9.64
CA VAL A 29 -4.75 8.36 8.52
C VAL A 29 -5.85 7.90 7.58
N GLY A 30 -5.71 8.22 6.29
CA GLY A 30 -6.57 7.71 5.23
C GLY A 30 -6.11 6.33 4.76
N ALA A 31 -7.04 5.41 4.55
CA ALA A 31 -6.73 4.05 4.14
C ALA A 31 -7.84 3.41 3.31
N SER A 32 -7.50 2.39 2.49
CA SER A 32 -8.51 1.47 1.98
C SER A 32 -9.03 0.57 3.13
N PRO A 33 -10.30 0.14 3.10
CA PRO A 33 -10.89 -0.63 4.20
C PRO A 33 -10.11 -1.90 4.56
N THR A 34 -9.68 -2.67 3.56
CA THR A 34 -8.89 -3.89 3.72
C THR A 34 -7.79 -3.95 2.65
N PRO A 35 -6.58 -4.42 2.95
CA PRO A 35 -6.07 -4.81 4.27
C PRO A 35 -5.61 -3.60 5.12
N HIS A 36 -5.54 -2.41 4.55
CA HIS A 36 -4.84 -1.25 5.07
C HIS A 36 -5.40 -0.74 6.41
N ALA A 37 -6.71 -0.47 6.50
CA ALA A 37 -7.33 -0.01 7.75
C ALA A 37 -7.23 -1.07 8.86
N GLU A 38 -7.29 -2.35 8.49
CA GLU A 38 -7.15 -3.45 9.45
C GLU A 38 -5.71 -3.56 10.00
N ILE A 39 -4.69 -3.34 9.17
CA ILE A 39 -3.28 -3.29 9.58
C ILE A 39 -3.03 -2.05 10.46
N LEU A 40 -3.64 -0.90 10.11
CA LEU A 40 -3.59 0.30 10.95
C LEU A 40 -4.23 0.07 12.33
N ALA A 41 -5.32 -0.70 12.41
CA ALA A 41 -5.95 -1.03 13.67
C ALA A 41 -5.04 -1.89 14.58
N GLU A 42 -4.21 -2.77 13.99
CA GLU A 42 -3.15 -3.47 14.75
C GLU A 42 -2.05 -2.51 15.19
N ALA A 43 -1.55 -1.65 14.29
CA ALA A 43 -0.54 -0.65 14.62
C ALA A 43 -1.00 0.30 15.76
N ALA A 44 -2.30 0.64 15.82
CA ALA A 44 -2.87 1.46 16.86
C ALA A 44 -2.66 0.88 18.28
N LYS A 45 -2.63 -0.44 18.41
CA LYS A 45 -2.37 -1.10 19.71
C LYS A 45 -0.96 -0.82 20.21
N LEU A 46 0.02 -0.71 19.30
CA LEU A 46 1.42 -0.40 19.62
C LEU A 46 1.65 1.10 19.86
N LEU A 47 0.80 1.95 19.29
CA LEU A 47 0.87 3.40 19.44
C LEU A 47 0.26 3.89 20.74
N LYS A 48 -0.80 3.22 21.21
CA LYS A 48 -1.54 3.62 22.43
C LYS A 48 -0.66 3.75 23.68
N PRO A 49 0.26 2.80 23.99
CA PRO A 49 1.18 2.95 25.14
C PRO A 49 2.16 4.13 24.98
N GLN A 50 2.39 4.60 23.76
CA GLN A 50 3.24 5.75 23.45
C GLN A 50 2.47 7.08 23.54
N GLY A 51 1.19 7.05 23.90
CA GLY A 51 0.32 8.22 24.04
C GLY A 51 -0.36 8.66 22.74
N TYR A 52 -0.18 7.96 21.64
CA TYR A 52 -0.82 8.31 20.37
C TYR A 52 -2.18 7.63 20.20
N THR A 53 -3.13 8.36 19.61
CA THR A 53 -4.43 7.85 19.18
C THR A 53 -4.48 7.89 17.66
N LEU A 54 -4.84 6.76 17.03
CA LEU A 54 -4.99 6.68 15.59
C LEU A 54 -6.47 6.85 15.21
N LYS A 55 -6.76 7.84 14.34
CA LYS A 55 -8.06 8.01 13.71
C LYS A 55 -7.94 7.55 12.26
N ILE A 56 -8.58 6.43 11.93
CA ILE A 56 -8.57 5.85 10.59
C ILE A 56 -9.80 6.39 9.84
N VAL A 57 -9.56 6.89 8.60
CA VAL A 57 -10.60 7.33 7.67
C VAL A 57 -10.54 6.44 6.45
N GLU A 58 -11.61 5.69 6.20
CA GLU A 58 -11.66 4.74 5.10
C GLU A 58 -12.13 5.41 3.80
N TYR A 59 -11.48 5.07 2.69
CA TYR A 59 -11.79 5.52 1.34
C TYR A 59 -11.97 4.32 0.41
N SER A 60 -12.97 4.41 -0.47
CA SER A 60 -13.28 3.35 -1.43
C SER A 60 -12.58 3.49 -2.78
N ASP A 61 -11.90 4.61 -3.02
CA ASP A 61 -11.18 4.94 -4.25
C ASP A 61 -9.71 5.30 -3.99
N TYR A 62 -8.93 5.46 -5.05
CA TYR A 62 -7.50 5.76 -4.95
C TYR A 62 -7.15 7.26 -5.09
N VAL A 63 -8.13 8.13 -5.40
CA VAL A 63 -7.88 9.56 -5.63
C VAL A 63 -8.01 10.36 -4.33
N GLN A 64 -9.12 10.16 -3.62
CA GLN A 64 -9.48 10.95 -2.44
C GLN A 64 -8.45 10.91 -1.31
N PRO A 65 -7.80 9.78 -0.97
CA PRO A 65 -6.81 9.77 0.12
C PRO A 65 -5.63 10.72 -0.12
N ASN A 66 -5.17 10.88 -1.37
CA ASN A 66 -4.09 11.81 -1.69
C ASN A 66 -4.57 13.27 -1.68
N VAL A 67 -5.78 13.53 -2.15
CA VAL A 67 -6.41 14.86 -2.09
C VAL A 67 -6.55 15.31 -0.62
N ALA A 68 -7.08 14.44 0.24
CA ALA A 68 -7.27 14.72 1.66
C ALA A 68 -5.93 14.87 2.41
N LEU A 69 -4.88 14.17 2.00
CA LEU A 69 -3.56 14.33 2.57
C LEU A 69 -2.93 15.67 2.17
N ASP A 70 -3.04 16.04 0.89
CA ASP A 70 -2.51 17.32 0.40
C ASP A 70 -3.24 18.51 1.02
N SER A 71 -4.57 18.43 1.18
CA SER A 71 -5.41 19.46 1.83
C SER A 71 -5.25 19.55 3.35
N LYS A 72 -4.43 18.68 3.97
CA LYS A 72 -4.18 18.60 5.42
C LYS A 72 -5.36 18.08 6.26
N GLU A 73 -6.33 17.43 5.64
CA GLU A 73 -7.40 16.71 6.35
C GLU A 73 -6.87 15.42 7.00
N LEU A 74 -5.80 14.86 6.43
CA LEU A 74 -5.07 13.70 6.94
C LEU A 74 -3.64 14.08 7.31
N ASP A 75 -3.04 13.32 8.23
CA ASP A 75 -1.61 13.39 8.54
C ASP A 75 -0.79 12.45 7.66
N ALA A 76 -1.36 11.31 7.28
CA ALA A 76 -0.77 10.30 6.41
C ALA A 76 -1.86 9.58 5.62
N ASN A 77 -1.47 8.85 4.58
CA ASN A 77 -2.33 7.83 4.00
C ASN A 77 -1.56 6.52 3.75
N TYR A 78 -2.32 5.43 3.72
CA TYR A 78 -1.82 4.09 3.53
C TYR A 78 -2.81 3.30 2.68
N PHE A 79 -2.57 3.24 1.35
CA PHE A 79 -3.45 2.59 0.37
C PHE A 79 -2.78 2.32 -0.97
N GLN A 80 -1.60 2.90 -1.24
CA GLN A 80 -0.97 3.03 -2.55
C GLN A 80 0.47 2.54 -2.57
N HIS A 81 0.96 2.21 -3.75
CA HIS A 81 2.38 1.94 -4.03
C HIS A 81 3.10 3.19 -4.56
N LYS A 82 4.43 3.17 -4.51
CA LYS A 82 5.26 4.32 -4.90
C LYS A 82 5.03 4.82 -6.33
N PRO A 83 4.94 3.96 -7.37
CA PRO A 83 4.65 4.44 -8.73
C PRO A 83 3.34 5.23 -8.85
N TYR A 84 2.28 4.81 -8.14
CA TYR A 84 1.01 5.55 -8.12
C TYR A 84 1.16 6.92 -7.46
N LEU A 85 1.87 7.00 -6.33
CA LEU A 85 2.14 8.28 -5.65
C LEU A 85 2.91 9.24 -6.56
N ASP A 86 3.94 8.76 -7.27
CA ASP A 86 4.76 9.57 -8.15
C ASP A 86 3.95 10.11 -9.33
N ASP A 87 3.13 9.28 -9.95
CA ASP A 87 2.24 9.65 -11.03
C ASP A 87 1.17 10.66 -10.56
N PHE A 88 0.57 10.44 -9.39
CA PHE A 88 -0.38 11.38 -8.78
C PHE A 88 0.26 12.75 -8.54
N ASN A 89 1.47 12.79 -7.97
CA ASN A 89 2.21 14.03 -7.77
C ASN A 89 2.46 14.76 -9.10
N ALA A 90 2.87 14.03 -10.13
CA ALA A 90 3.15 14.60 -11.46
C ALA A 90 1.87 15.18 -12.10
N GLN A 91 0.75 14.48 -12.00
CA GLN A 91 -0.52 14.91 -12.59
C GLN A 91 -1.20 16.05 -11.84
N LYS A 92 -1.12 16.05 -10.49
CA LYS A 92 -1.83 17.01 -9.62
C LYS A 92 -0.96 18.14 -9.10
N GLY A 93 0.37 18.06 -9.28
CA GLY A 93 1.31 19.06 -8.77
C GLY A 93 1.49 19.00 -7.26
N THR A 94 1.12 17.88 -6.62
CA THR A 94 1.26 17.67 -5.19
C THR A 94 2.71 17.33 -4.80
N LYS A 95 3.03 17.41 -3.51
CA LYS A 95 4.38 17.11 -2.97
C LYS A 95 4.27 16.10 -1.84
N LEU A 96 3.62 14.99 -2.12
CA LEU A 96 3.52 13.89 -1.18
C LEU A 96 4.75 13.00 -1.29
N VAL A 97 5.21 12.44 -0.17
CA VAL A 97 6.41 11.60 -0.11
C VAL A 97 6.13 10.30 0.65
N SER A 98 6.90 9.28 0.35
CA SER A 98 6.83 7.99 1.04
C SER A 98 7.76 7.99 2.26
N LEU A 99 7.29 7.55 3.42
CA LEU A 99 8.16 7.20 4.56
C LEU A 99 8.82 5.83 4.37
N GLY A 100 8.19 4.95 3.63
CA GLY A 100 8.74 3.64 3.31
C GLY A 100 7.68 2.60 2.99
N PRO A 101 8.11 1.41 2.51
CA PRO A 101 7.23 0.30 2.18
C PRO A 101 6.74 -0.40 3.46
N VAL A 102 5.50 -0.88 3.44
CA VAL A 102 4.86 -1.59 4.55
C VAL A 102 4.54 -3.03 4.17
N HIS A 103 3.87 -3.26 3.04
CA HIS A 103 3.52 -4.59 2.56
C HIS A 103 3.38 -4.61 1.04
N TYR A 104 3.32 -5.82 0.49
CA TYR A 104 3.04 -6.08 -0.91
C TYR A 104 1.77 -6.94 -1.05
N GLU A 105 0.96 -6.65 -2.06
CA GLU A 105 -0.20 -7.43 -2.45
C GLU A 105 0.01 -7.95 -3.88
N PRO A 106 0.03 -9.29 -4.08
CA PRO A 106 0.11 -9.84 -5.43
C PRO A 106 -1.05 -9.39 -6.29
N PHE A 107 -0.75 -8.86 -7.47
CA PHE A 107 -1.74 -8.51 -8.47
C PHE A 107 -2.17 -9.76 -9.22
N GLY A 108 -3.47 -9.95 -9.46
CA GLY A 108 -3.98 -11.22 -9.98
C GLY A 108 -4.93 -11.08 -11.15
N ILE A 109 -4.92 -12.10 -12.03
CA ILE A 109 -5.93 -12.30 -13.09
C ILE A 109 -7.02 -13.21 -12.51
N TYR A 110 -8.24 -12.72 -12.45
CA TYR A 110 -9.37 -13.43 -11.87
C TYR A 110 -10.38 -13.86 -12.94
N ALA A 111 -10.99 -15.02 -12.71
CA ALA A 111 -11.98 -15.62 -13.59
C ALA A 111 -13.27 -14.79 -13.64
N GLY A 112 -13.67 -14.42 -14.84
CA GLY A 112 -15.01 -13.94 -15.14
C GLY A 112 -15.83 -15.05 -15.80
N LYS A 113 -16.17 -14.89 -17.08
CA LYS A 113 -16.81 -15.92 -17.91
C LYS A 113 -15.86 -17.07 -18.22
N ALA A 114 -14.59 -16.77 -18.55
CA ALA A 114 -13.52 -17.77 -18.73
C ALA A 114 -13.07 -18.32 -17.36
N LYS A 115 -12.92 -19.63 -17.25
CA LYS A 115 -12.52 -20.29 -15.99
C LYS A 115 -11.03 -20.65 -15.95
N SER A 116 -10.34 -20.50 -17.05
CA SER A 116 -8.89 -20.62 -17.18
C SER A 116 -8.39 -19.68 -18.28
N LEU A 117 -7.08 -19.35 -18.27
CA LEU A 117 -6.49 -18.56 -19.37
C LEU A 117 -6.55 -19.30 -20.72
N LYS A 118 -6.66 -20.63 -20.71
CA LYS A 118 -6.81 -21.45 -21.92
C LYS A 118 -8.21 -21.37 -22.55
N ASP A 119 -9.20 -20.91 -21.79
CA ASP A 119 -10.57 -20.73 -22.29
C ASP A 119 -10.74 -19.42 -23.07
N LEU A 120 -9.74 -18.52 -23.02
CA LEU A 120 -9.76 -17.27 -23.76
C LEU A 120 -9.74 -17.55 -25.27
N LYS A 121 -10.60 -16.84 -25.98
CA LYS A 121 -10.82 -16.99 -27.43
C LYS A 121 -10.51 -15.70 -28.14
N LYS A 122 -10.53 -15.75 -29.46
CA LYS A 122 -10.39 -14.55 -30.29
C LYS A 122 -11.44 -13.51 -29.90
N GLY A 123 -10.98 -12.32 -29.50
CA GLY A 123 -11.84 -11.22 -29.11
C GLY A 123 -12.39 -11.30 -27.68
N SER A 124 -11.87 -12.21 -26.83
CA SER A 124 -12.21 -12.24 -25.41
C SER A 124 -11.93 -10.90 -24.74
N LEU A 125 -12.79 -10.53 -23.78
CA LEU A 125 -12.78 -9.25 -23.08
C LEU A 125 -11.98 -9.38 -21.79
N VAL A 126 -10.97 -8.52 -21.62
CA VAL A 126 -10.08 -8.45 -20.47
C VAL A 126 -10.23 -7.07 -19.82
N ALA A 127 -10.70 -7.02 -18.59
CA ALA A 127 -10.77 -5.76 -17.84
C ALA A 127 -9.47 -5.50 -17.07
N VAL A 128 -8.99 -4.26 -17.12
CA VAL A 128 -7.78 -3.78 -16.43
C VAL A 128 -8.07 -2.47 -15.70
N PRO A 129 -7.29 -2.07 -14.67
CA PRO A 129 -7.42 -0.75 -14.07
C PRO A 129 -7.17 0.37 -15.09
N ASN A 130 -7.88 1.49 -14.96
CA ASN A 130 -7.77 2.64 -15.86
C ASN A 130 -6.77 3.71 -15.44
N ASP A 131 -6.10 3.56 -14.29
CA ASP A 131 -4.99 4.45 -13.93
C ASP A 131 -3.69 3.96 -14.55
N ALA A 132 -2.87 4.90 -15.02
CA ALA A 132 -1.70 4.62 -15.83
C ALA A 132 -0.73 3.59 -15.23
N THR A 133 -0.56 3.61 -13.91
CA THR A 133 0.42 2.75 -13.24
C THR A 133 -0.10 1.33 -13.00
N ASN A 134 -1.38 1.17 -12.68
CA ASN A 134 -1.99 -0.15 -12.53
C ASN A 134 -2.38 -0.76 -13.90
N GLU A 135 -2.74 0.04 -14.91
CA GLU A 135 -2.87 -0.42 -16.31
C GLU A 135 -1.54 -1.03 -16.79
N GLY A 136 -0.44 -0.27 -16.68
CA GLY A 136 0.89 -0.76 -17.07
C GLY A 136 1.28 -2.03 -16.34
N ARG A 137 1.01 -2.11 -15.03
CA ARG A 137 1.22 -3.31 -14.22
C ARG A 137 0.37 -4.50 -14.71
N ALA A 138 -0.89 -4.26 -15.09
CA ALA A 138 -1.77 -5.29 -15.63
C ALA A 138 -1.26 -5.83 -16.97
N LEU A 139 -0.82 -4.95 -17.87
CA LEU A 139 -0.25 -5.33 -19.16
C LEU A 139 1.04 -6.13 -19.00
N LEU A 140 1.91 -5.77 -18.04
CA LEU A 140 3.10 -6.56 -17.72
C LEU A 140 2.74 -7.96 -17.19
N LEU A 141 1.69 -8.11 -16.39
CA LEU A 141 1.22 -9.43 -15.96
C LEU A 141 0.63 -10.24 -17.12
N MET A 142 -0.10 -9.58 -18.04
CA MET A 142 -0.58 -10.24 -19.26
C MET A 142 0.58 -10.72 -20.14
N GLU A 143 1.64 -9.93 -20.27
CA GLU A 143 2.86 -10.34 -20.99
C GLU A 143 3.54 -11.53 -20.31
N ALA A 144 3.71 -11.47 -18.97
CA ALA A 144 4.32 -12.56 -18.21
C ALA A 144 3.56 -13.89 -18.33
N THR A 145 2.25 -13.83 -18.61
CA THR A 145 1.40 -15.01 -18.86
C THR A 145 1.33 -15.42 -20.33
N GLY A 146 2.00 -14.69 -21.24
CA GLY A 146 2.01 -14.97 -22.68
C GLY A 146 0.72 -14.59 -23.41
N LEU A 147 -0.16 -13.82 -22.82
CA LEU A 147 -1.41 -13.36 -23.44
C LEU A 147 -1.16 -12.27 -24.50
N ILE A 148 -0.19 -11.41 -24.25
CA ILE A 148 0.24 -10.34 -25.15
C ILE A 148 1.77 -10.25 -25.15
N LYS A 149 2.31 -9.42 -26.05
CA LYS A 149 3.69 -8.96 -25.98
C LYS A 149 3.71 -7.44 -26.07
N LEU A 150 4.45 -6.80 -25.20
CA LEU A 150 4.64 -5.36 -25.21
C LEU A 150 5.81 -4.95 -26.12
N LYS A 151 5.83 -3.70 -26.53
CA LYS A 151 6.98 -3.10 -27.22
C LYS A 151 8.21 -3.11 -26.31
N GLU A 152 9.38 -3.20 -26.89
CA GLU A 152 10.63 -3.00 -26.15
C GLU A 152 10.59 -1.64 -25.44
N ASN A 153 10.97 -1.63 -24.17
CA ASN A 153 10.98 -0.42 -23.31
C ASN A 153 9.62 0.20 -22.98
N ALA A 154 8.50 -0.51 -23.10
CA ALA A 154 7.20 -0.03 -22.65
C ALA A 154 7.21 0.32 -21.14
N GLY A 155 7.92 -0.45 -20.31
CA GLY A 155 8.16 -0.14 -18.89
C GLY A 155 6.91 -0.17 -18.03
N LEU A 156 7.01 0.49 -16.86
CA LEU A 156 5.95 0.50 -15.84
C LEU A 156 4.73 1.35 -16.21
N ALA A 157 4.85 2.23 -17.21
CA ALA A 157 3.78 3.09 -17.70
C ALA A 157 3.25 2.63 -19.07
N ALA A 158 3.36 1.32 -19.37
CA ALA A 158 2.82 0.73 -20.56
C ALA A 158 1.30 0.97 -20.66
N THR A 159 0.84 1.27 -21.87
CA THR A 159 -0.58 1.45 -22.19
C THR A 159 -1.02 0.42 -23.25
N VAL A 160 -2.30 0.29 -23.50
CA VAL A 160 -2.80 -0.58 -24.58
C VAL A 160 -2.18 -0.27 -25.94
N ARG A 161 -1.66 0.95 -26.16
CA ARG A 161 -0.94 1.35 -27.39
C ARG A 161 0.45 0.74 -27.50
N ASP A 162 0.97 0.21 -26.40
CA ASP A 162 2.29 -0.42 -26.34
C ASP A 162 2.23 -1.93 -26.52
N ILE A 163 1.07 -2.48 -26.81
CA ILE A 163 0.91 -3.88 -27.18
C ILE A 163 1.47 -4.06 -28.60
N ALA A 164 2.56 -4.84 -28.73
CA ALA A 164 3.19 -5.19 -29.99
C ALA A 164 2.52 -6.41 -30.63
N GLU A 165 2.16 -7.42 -29.83
CA GLU A 165 1.50 -8.63 -30.31
C GLU A 165 0.29 -8.95 -29.40
N ASN A 166 -0.83 -9.28 -30.03
CA ASN A 166 -2.07 -9.72 -29.39
C ASN A 166 -2.66 -10.87 -30.20
N PRO A 167 -2.13 -12.10 -30.04
CA PRO A 167 -2.47 -13.24 -30.91
C PRO A 167 -3.95 -13.60 -30.91
N LEU A 168 -4.61 -13.43 -29.76
CA LEU A 168 -6.05 -13.68 -29.60
C LEU A 168 -6.91 -12.47 -29.96
N GLY A 169 -6.31 -11.31 -30.29
CA GLY A 169 -7.07 -10.08 -30.50
C GLY A 169 -7.93 -9.74 -29.30
N LEU A 170 -7.39 -9.92 -28.08
CA LEU A 170 -8.07 -9.61 -26.82
C LEU A 170 -8.53 -8.16 -26.84
N LYS A 171 -9.74 -7.92 -26.37
CA LYS A 171 -10.28 -6.58 -26.16
C LYS A 171 -9.95 -6.17 -24.72
N ILE A 172 -9.16 -5.12 -24.59
CA ILE A 172 -8.79 -4.58 -23.27
C ILE A 172 -9.78 -3.48 -22.94
N GLU A 173 -10.42 -3.60 -21.78
CA GLU A 173 -11.35 -2.60 -21.24
C GLU A 173 -10.76 -2.00 -19.97
N GLU A 174 -10.51 -0.70 -20.00
CA GLU A 174 -9.97 0.07 -18.90
C GLU A 174 -11.11 0.51 -17.98
N ILE A 175 -11.15 -0.03 -16.77
CA ILE A 175 -12.22 0.17 -15.78
C ILE A 175 -11.61 0.72 -14.49
N GLU A 176 -12.30 1.61 -13.80
CA GLU A 176 -11.89 2.07 -12.46
C GLU A 176 -11.62 0.86 -11.56
N ALA A 177 -10.44 0.84 -10.90
CA ALA A 177 -9.98 -0.31 -10.12
C ALA A 177 -11.00 -0.81 -9.09
N ALA A 178 -11.74 0.10 -8.46
CA ALA A 178 -12.80 -0.22 -7.50
C ALA A 178 -14.01 -0.96 -8.11
N GLN A 179 -14.18 -0.94 -9.44
CA GLN A 179 -15.31 -1.56 -10.14
C GLN A 179 -14.95 -2.92 -10.74
N LEU A 180 -13.66 -3.30 -10.81
CA LEU A 180 -13.20 -4.50 -11.50
C LEU A 180 -13.81 -5.80 -10.96
N VAL A 181 -13.98 -5.92 -9.64
CA VAL A 181 -14.65 -7.11 -9.06
C VAL A 181 -16.09 -7.23 -9.55
N ARG A 182 -16.78 -6.10 -9.66
CA ARG A 182 -18.18 -6.07 -10.13
C ARG A 182 -18.33 -6.36 -11.61
N SER A 183 -17.29 -6.10 -12.40
CA SER A 183 -17.30 -6.36 -13.85
C SER A 183 -17.08 -7.83 -14.20
N LEU A 184 -16.63 -8.69 -13.26
CA LEU A 184 -16.33 -10.10 -13.52
C LEU A 184 -17.47 -10.88 -14.24
N PRO A 185 -18.76 -10.69 -13.95
CA PRO A 185 -19.84 -11.36 -14.70
C PRO A 185 -19.93 -10.94 -16.17
N ASP A 186 -19.40 -9.77 -16.54
CA ASP A 186 -19.55 -9.17 -17.86
C ASP A 186 -18.34 -9.37 -18.76
N VAL A 187 -17.17 -9.69 -18.18
CA VAL A 187 -15.89 -9.88 -18.89
C VAL A 187 -15.44 -11.34 -18.86
N ASP A 188 -14.47 -11.71 -19.70
CA ASP A 188 -13.90 -13.06 -19.70
C ASP A 188 -12.96 -13.23 -18.50
N VAL A 189 -12.09 -12.25 -18.26
CA VAL A 189 -11.21 -12.16 -17.08
C VAL A 189 -11.03 -10.71 -16.68
N ALA A 190 -10.68 -10.45 -15.42
CA ALA A 190 -10.27 -9.13 -14.95
C ALA A 190 -8.96 -9.20 -14.17
N ILE A 191 -8.12 -8.17 -14.29
CA ILE A 191 -6.87 -8.04 -13.55
C ILE A 191 -7.10 -7.05 -12.41
N ILE A 192 -6.99 -7.53 -11.16
CA ILE A 192 -7.55 -6.85 -10.00
C ILE A 192 -6.48 -6.66 -8.92
N ASN A 193 -6.42 -5.44 -8.36
CA ASN A 193 -5.55 -5.11 -7.23
C ASN A 193 -5.93 -5.93 -5.99
N GLY A 194 -4.90 -6.32 -5.20
CA GLY A 194 -5.07 -7.24 -4.07
C GLY A 194 -6.10 -6.76 -3.05
N ASN A 195 -6.08 -5.48 -2.66
CA ASN A 195 -7.05 -4.92 -1.72
C ASN A 195 -8.50 -5.02 -2.23
N TYR A 196 -8.76 -4.73 -3.52
CA TYR A 196 -10.10 -4.86 -4.09
C TYR A 196 -10.51 -6.32 -4.25
N ALA A 197 -9.57 -7.20 -4.59
CA ALA A 197 -9.83 -8.64 -4.61
C ALA A 197 -10.25 -9.15 -3.23
N ILE A 198 -9.51 -8.81 -2.17
CA ILE A 198 -9.84 -9.16 -0.78
C ILE A 198 -11.19 -8.57 -0.38
N LEU A 199 -11.43 -7.29 -0.64
CA LEU A 199 -12.69 -6.60 -0.32
C LEU A 199 -13.88 -7.26 -1.02
N GLY A 200 -13.69 -7.72 -2.25
CA GLY A 200 -14.70 -8.44 -3.05
C GLY A 200 -14.85 -9.92 -2.69
N GLY A 201 -14.12 -10.42 -1.69
CA GLY A 201 -14.18 -11.82 -1.25
C GLY A 201 -13.43 -12.80 -2.15
N LEU A 202 -12.61 -12.31 -3.10
CA LEU A 202 -11.77 -13.15 -3.94
C LEU A 202 -10.53 -13.60 -3.15
N LYS A 203 -10.05 -14.82 -3.44
CA LYS A 203 -8.82 -15.35 -2.83
C LYS A 203 -7.71 -15.34 -3.86
N VAL A 204 -6.50 -14.97 -3.45
CA VAL A 204 -5.31 -15.04 -4.31
C VAL A 204 -5.09 -16.46 -4.85
N ALA A 205 -5.42 -17.49 -4.05
CA ALA A 205 -5.31 -18.88 -4.46
C ALA A 205 -6.27 -19.27 -5.61
N ASP A 206 -7.36 -18.52 -5.82
CA ASP A 206 -8.34 -18.78 -6.88
C ASP A 206 -8.05 -17.96 -8.14
N ALA A 207 -7.01 -17.13 -8.16
CA ALA A 207 -6.59 -16.37 -9.32
C ALA A 207 -6.03 -17.32 -10.40
N LEU A 208 -6.32 -17.01 -11.67
CA LEU A 208 -5.83 -17.76 -12.82
C LEU A 208 -4.33 -17.56 -13.03
N ALA A 209 -3.81 -16.41 -12.64
CA ALA A 209 -2.39 -16.07 -12.54
C ALA A 209 -2.21 -14.93 -11.53
N VAL A 210 -1.04 -14.87 -10.92
CA VAL A 210 -0.63 -13.81 -10.01
C VAL A 210 0.80 -13.39 -10.27
N GLU A 211 1.14 -12.15 -9.91
CA GLU A 211 2.53 -11.71 -9.88
C GLU A 211 3.34 -12.55 -8.88
N SER A 212 4.58 -12.89 -9.26
CA SER A 212 5.49 -13.57 -8.34
C SER A 212 5.93 -12.65 -7.20
N ALA A 213 5.84 -13.15 -5.97
CA ALA A 213 6.32 -12.43 -4.79
C ALA A 213 7.85 -12.19 -4.80
N ASP A 214 8.59 -13.00 -5.55
CA ASP A 214 10.06 -12.87 -5.70
C ASP A 214 10.45 -12.00 -6.91
N SER A 215 9.46 -11.43 -7.61
CA SER A 215 9.69 -10.58 -8.78
C SER A 215 10.07 -9.14 -8.40
N LEU A 216 10.58 -8.39 -9.38
CA LEU A 216 10.77 -6.95 -9.25
C LEU A 216 9.46 -6.23 -8.90
N ALA A 217 8.31 -6.79 -9.29
CA ALA A 217 7.00 -6.24 -8.96
C ALA A 217 6.78 -6.12 -7.45
N ALA A 218 7.21 -7.11 -6.65
CA ALA A 218 7.04 -7.09 -5.19
C ALA A 218 7.72 -5.88 -4.52
N SER A 219 8.91 -5.49 -4.99
CA SER A 219 9.60 -4.30 -4.48
C SER A 219 9.07 -3.00 -5.08
N THR A 220 8.70 -3.01 -6.37
CA THR A 220 8.22 -1.83 -7.10
C THR A 220 6.84 -1.39 -6.62
N TYR A 221 5.93 -2.36 -6.41
CA TYR A 221 4.53 -2.11 -6.06
C TYR A 221 4.21 -2.38 -4.59
N ALA A 222 5.23 -2.36 -3.71
CA ALA A 222 4.98 -2.39 -2.28
C ALA A 222 4.16 -1.17 -1.85
N ASN A 223 3.14 -1.40 -1.04
CA ASN A 223 2.29 -0.36 -0.46
C ASN A 223 3.08 0.43 0.58
N ILE A 224 2.95 1.74 0.56
CA ILE A 224 3.75 2.69 1.32
C ILE A 224 2.91 3.49 2.30
N LEU A 225 3.51 3.96 3.38
CA LEU A 225 2.95 5.05 4.17
C LEU A 225 3.36 6.38 3.52
N ALA A 226 2.38 7.13 3.00
CA ALA A 226 2.61 8.43 2.38
C ALA A 226 2.25 9.58 3.33
N ILE A 227 3.04 10.66 3.25
CA ILE A 227 2.92 11.87 4.04
C ILE A 227 3.18 13.10 3.17
N ARG A 228 2.98 14.31 3.68
CA ARG A 228 3.42 15.53 3.01
C ARG A 228 4.94 15.71 3.11
N ALA A 229 5.54 16.28 2.08
CA ALA A 229 6.94 16.71 2.14
C ALA A 229 7.13 17.76 3.26
N GLY A 230 8.17 17.55 4.07
CA GLY A 230 8.46 18.35 5.26
C GLY A 230 7.97 17.74 6.58
N ASP A 231 7.07 16.75 6.53
CA ASP A 231 6.56 16.03 7.70
C ASP A 231 7.43 14.80 8.08
N GLU A 232 8.51 14.50 7.34
CA GLU A 232 9.29 13.26 7.47
C GLU A 232 9.90 13.07 8.87
N LYS A 233 10.15 14.16 9.58
CA LYS A 233 10.74 14.14 10.92
C LYS A 233 9.73 14.24 12.06
N ARG A 234 8.43 14.23 11.76
CA ARG A 234 7.39 14.25 12.78
C ARG A 234 7.45 12.96 13.60
N PRO A 235 7.62 13.07 14.96
CA PRO A 235 7.79 11.88 15.81
C PRO A 235 6.61 10.93 15.79
N ASP A 236 5.39 11.46 15.69
CA ASP A 236 4.15 10.70 15.60
C ASP A 236 4.06 9.86 14.30
N LEU A 237 4.46 10.42 13.16
CA LEU A 237 4.48 9.71 11.88
C LEU A 237 5.60 8.68 11.82
N GLN A 238 6.74 8.93 12.44
CA GLN A 238 7.82 7.96 12.59
C GLN A 238 7.38 6.79 13.51
N ALA A 239 6.67 7.09 14.60
CA ALA A 239 6.11 6.07 15.47
C ALA A 239 5.07 5.21 14.73
N LEU A 240 4.20 5.84 13.93
CA LEU A 240 3.23 5.14 13.10
C LEU A 240 3.91 4.20 12.09
N TYR A 241 4.90 4.70 11.36
CA TYR A 241 5.64 3.87 10.40
C TYR A 241 6.34 2.70 11.10
N SER A 242 7.00 2.94 12.23
CA SER A 242 7.64 1.89 13.01
C SER A 242 6.65 0.82 13.49
N ALA A 243 5.43 1.22 13.89
CA ALA A 243 4.38 0.28 14.27
C ALA A 243 3.89 -0.56 13.08
N LEU A 244 3.76 0.03 11.89
CA LEU A 244 3.33 -0.65 10.67
C LEU A 244 4.34 -1.69 10.16
N VAL A 245 5.64 -1.47 10.36
CA VAL A 245 6.69 -2.40 9.93
C VAL A 245 7.21 -3.28 11.07
N SER A 246 6.50 -3.32 12.21
CA SER A 246 6.86 -4.14 13.37
C SER A 246 6.69 -5.63 13.11
N SER A 247 7.32 -6.46 13.97
CA SER A 247 7.12 -7.91 13.97
C SER A 247 5.69 -8.32 14.25
N GLU A 248 4.98 -7.56 15.08
CA GLU A 248 3.58 -7.77 15.43
C GLU A 248 2.66 -7.53 14.23
N ALA A 249 2.85 -6.41 13.52
CA ALA A 249 2.11 -6.12 12.29
C ALA A 249 2.41 -7.17 11.21
N ALA A 250 3.66 -7.60 11.06
CA ALA A 250 4.05 -8.65 10.13
C ALA A 250 3.42 -10.00 10.48
N ALA A 251 3.36 -10.36 11.75
CA ALA A 251 2.70 -11.58 12.21
C ALA A 251 1.19 -11.54 11.93
N PHE A 252 0.55 -10.41 12.20
CA PHE A 252 -0.87 -10.19 11.88
C PHE A 252 -1.15 -10.38 10.38
N MET A 253 -0.37 -9.72 9.51
CA MET A 253 -0.53 -9.86 8.06
C MET A 253 -0.43 -11.32 7.60
N LYS A 254 0.61 -12.05 8.06
CA LYS A 254 0.82 -13.45 7.72
C LYS A 254 -0.33 -14.34 8.18
N GLN A 255 -0.81 -14.14 9.41
CA GLN A 255 -1.87 -14.94 10.00
C GLN A 255 -3.22 -14.66 9.32
N LYS A 256 -3.55 -13.40 9.09
CA LYS A 256 -4.88 -13.02 8.62
C LYS A 256 -5.08 -13.23 7.12
N TYR A 257 -4.06 -12.94 6.31
CA TYR A 257 -4.23 -12.87 4.86
C TYR A 257 -3.63 -14.05 4.09
N ALA A 258 -2.98 -15.01 4.77
CA ALA A 258 -2.52 -16.30 4.19
C ALA A 258 -1.82 -16.15 2.80
N GLY A 259 -0.91 -15.17 2.67
CA GLY A 259 -0.16 -14.92 1.44
C GLY A 259 -0.78 -13.88 0.50
N ALA A 260 -2.00 -13.41 0.73
CA ALA A 260 -2.59 -12.30 -0.03
C ALA A 260 -1.99 -10.93 0.35
N VAL A 261 -1.35 -10.83 1.51
CA VAL A 261 -0.64 -9.65 2.01
C VAL A 261 0.70 -10.09 2.58
N LEU A 262 1.78 -9.60 1.99
CA LEU A 262 3.13 -9.98 2.33
C LEU A 262 3.85 -8.79 2.98
N PRO A 263 4.28 -8.89 4.25
CA PRO A 263 5.01 -7.81 4.89
C PRO A 263 6.26 -7.44 4.09
N SER A 264 6.50 -6.15 3.86
CA SER A 264 7.77 -5.67 3.35
C SER A 264 8.79 -5.77 4.47
N VAL A 265 9.76 -6.68 4.34
CA VAL A 265 10.86 -6.77 5.29
C VAL A 265 11.71 -5.52 5.09
N ALA A 266 11.82 -4.67 6.11
CA ALA A 266 12.83 -3.62 6.11
C ALA A 266 14.19 -4.31 5.97
N LYS A 267 14.90 -4.03 4.87
CA LYS A 267 16.28 -4.46 4.67
C LYS A 267 17.22 -3.63 5.53
#